data_7325cd80a850f0fd347f2d7d6a1211fb
#
_entry.id   7325cd80a850f0fd347f2d7d6a1211fb
#
_cell.length_a   1.000
_cell.length_b   1.000
_cell.length_c   1.000
_cell.angle_alpha   90.00
_cell.angle_beta   90.00
_cell.angle_gamma   90.00
#
_symmetry.space_group_name_H-M   'P 1'
#
loop_
_entity.id
_entity.type
_entity.pdbx_description
1 polymer ?
#
loop_
_entity_poly.entity_id
_entity_poly.type
_entity_poly.pdbx_seq_one_letter_code
_entity_poly.pdbx_strand_id
1 'polypeptide(L)'
;MYNQTTPPPYNGGNYNNNSWSNPTSNIVSATSAIMKRVYLKMTLGLLVTAFISMFCAGSSAYMQFMATNSWFYWGLFIAEIVLVMVISARLTKMSSMAASLLFYAFAAVNGMALAPIFIVYTATSIAKTFFICAGTFGAMSVYGYFTTNDLTKVGNFLFYALIGLIIASVVNIFTKSTALGWVISCAGVLIFVGLTAWDTQKIKQMAQYTPANMVGHLATIGALNLYLDFINLFLYLLRFFGNSRD
;
A
#
# COMPACT_ATOMS: atom_id res chain seq x y z
N MET A 1 -6.07 -41.16 -72.45
CA MET A 1 -5.42 -41.78 -71.32
C MET A 1 -5.26 -40.72 -70.22
N TYR A 2 -6.15 -40.66 -69.29
CA TYR A 2 -6.07 -39.72 -68.14
C TYR A 2 -5.33 -40.43 -67.00
N ASN A 3 -4.17 -39.91 -66.64
CA ASN A 3 -3.34 -40.41 -65.54
C ASN A 3 -3.87 -39.80 -64.23
N GLN A 4 -4.59 -40.57 -63.41
CA GLN A 4 -5.00 -40.16 -62.08
C GLN A 4 -3.84 -40.34 -61.12
N THR A 5 -3.17 -39.27 -60.76
CA THR A 5 -2.23 -39.24 -59.65
C THR A 5 -3.03 -39.13 -58.35
N THR A 6 -3.06 -40.20 -57.58
CA THR A 6 -3.61 -40.19 -56.21
C THR A 6 -2.82 -39.22 -55.32
N PRO A 7 -3.49 -38.36 -54.55
CA PRO A 7 -2.77 -37.50 -53.61
C PRO A 7 -2.10 -38.39 -52.50
N PRO A 8 -0.95 -37.96 -51.99
CA PRO A 8 -0.26 -38.68 -50.92
C PRO A 8 -1.13 -38.78 -49.65
N PRO A 9 -0.96 -39.83 -48.83
CA PRO A 9 -1.77 -40.04 -47.62
C PRO A 9 -1.47 -38.90 -46.64
N TYR A 10 -2.55 -38.28 -46.12
CA TYR A 10 -2.54 -37.25 -45.11
C TYR A 10 -1.92 -37.82 -43.82
N ASN A 11 -0.66 -37.52 -43.58
CA ASN A 11 0.02 -37.89 -42.35
C ASN A 11 -0.54 -36.99 -41.23
N GLY A 12 -1.47 -37.53 -40.42
CA GLY A 12 -2.04 -36.90 -39.25
C GLY A 12 -0.97 -36.60 -38.20
N GLY A 13 -0.14 -35.62 -38.46
CA GLY A 13 0.79 -35.08 -37.46
C GLY A 13 0.01 -34.66 -36.23
N ASN A 14 0.40 -35.24 -35.12
CA ASN A 14 -0.13 -34.98 -33.78
C ASN A 14 0.05 -33.48 -33.49
N TYR A 15 -0.94 -32.66 -33.87
CA TYR A 15 -0.99 -31.24 -33.48
C TYR A 15 -1.22 -31.21 -31.99
N ASN A 16 -0.14 -31.08 -31.23
CA ASN A 16 -0.19 -30.72 -29.83
C ASN A 16 -1.03 -29.43 -29.68
N ASN A 17 -2.29 -29.57 -29.28
CA ASN A 17 -3.27 -28.52 -29.06
C ASN A 17 -2.93 -27.63 -27.86
N ASN A 18 -1.65 -27.48 -27.49
CA ASN A 18 -1.20 -26.75 -26.30
C ASN A 18 -0.71 -25.33 -26.57
N SER A 19 -0.91 -24.74 -27.74
CA SER A 19 -0.36 -23.40 -28.05
C SER A 19 -1.37 -22.28 -28.30
N TRP A 20 -2.68 -22.51 -28.15
CA TRP A 20 -3.66 -21.44 -28.15
C TRP A 20 -3.98 -21.00 -26.72
N SER A 21 -2.96 -20.58 -25.96
CA SER A 21 -3.21 -19.81 -24.74
C SER A 21 -3.85 -18.49 -25.16
N ASN A 22 -5.12 -18.32 -24.81
CA ASN A 22 -5.91 -17.13 -25.10
C ASN A 22 -5.12 -15.90 -24.59
N PRO A 23 -4.75 -14.91 -25.43
CA PRO A 23 -3.99 -13.73 -24.99
C PRO A 23 -4.59 -13.07 -23.74
N THR A 24 -5.92 -13.09 -23.64
CA THR A 24 -6.68 -12.57 -22.49
C THR A 24 -6.39 -13.34 -21.21
N SER A 25 -6.28 -14.69 -21.27
CA SER A 25 -5.99 -15.50 -20.08
C SER A 25 -4.56 -15.26 -19.55
N ASN A 26 -3.61 -14.99 -20.44
CA ASN A 26 -2.24 -14.66 -20.07
C ASN A 26 -2.15 -13.30 -19.37
N ILE A 27 -2.89 -12.28 -19.86
CA ILE A 27 -2.93 -10.96 -19.24
C ILE A 27 -3.56 -11.05 -17.83
N VAL A 28 -4.68 -11.77 -17.68
CA VAL A 28 -5.36 -11.94 -16.40
C VAL A 28 -4.46 -12.64 -15.39
N SER A 29 -3.78 -13.72 -15.80
CA SER A 29 -2.88 -14.48 -14.92
C SER A 29 -1.65 -13.63 -14.50
N ALA A 30 -1.05 -12.89 -15.43
CA ALA A 30 0.06 -11.99 -15.17
C ALA A 30 -0.35 -10.86 -14.20
N THR A 31 -1.50 -10.22 -14.44
CA THR A 31 -2.05 -9.18 -13.56
C THR A 31 -2.27 -9.71 -12.14
N SER A 32 -2.89 -10.88 -12.01
CA SER A 32 -3.10 -11.51 -10.70
C SER A 32 -1.78 -11.82 -9.98
N ALA A 33 -0.76 -12.30 -10.70
CA ALA A 33 0.56 -12.56 -10.14
C ALA A 33 1.25 -11.26 -9.64
N ILE A 34 1.11 -10.16 -10.38
CA ILE A 34 1.63 -8.85 -9.97
C ILE A 34 0.91 -8.36 -8.71
N MET A 35 -0.42 -8.41 -8.68
CA MET A 35 -1.21 -8.00 -7.51
C MET A 35 -0.86 -8.81 -6.26
N LYS A 36 -0.67 -10.12 -6.39
CA LYS A 36 -0.16 -10.95 -5.28
C LYS A 36 1.18 -10.46 -4.74
N ARG A 37 2.12 -10.08 -5.62
CA ARG A 37 3.42 -9.52 -5.20
C ARG A 37 3.27 -8.16 -4.51
N VAL A 38 2.35 -7.31 -4.96
CA VAL A 38 2.02 -6.03 -4.32
C VAL A 38 1.55 -6.26 -2.87
N TYR A 39 0.52 -7.07 -2.69
CA TYR A 39 -0.03 -7.36 -1.35
C TYR A 39 0.97 -8.07 -0.45
N LEU A 40 1.75 -9.02 -0.99
CA LEU A 40 2.79 -9.70 -0.21
C LEU A 40 3.85 -8.71 0.30
N LYS A 41 4.37 -7.84 -0.58
CA LYS A 41 5.35 -6.81 -0.17
C LYS A 41 4.75 -5.85 0.86
N MET A 42 3.53 -5.38 0.64
CA MET A 42 2.81 -4.52 1.59
C MET A 42 2.68 -5.21 2.97
N THR A 43 2.21 -6.46 3.00
CA THR A 43 2.06 -7.22 4.25
C THR A 43 3.40 -7.40 4.96
N LEU A 44 4.47 -7.74 4.24
CA LEU A 44 5.81 -7.81 4.80
C LEU A 44 6.28 -6.45 5.35
N GLY A 45 5.98 -5.35 4.65
CA GLY A 45 6.25 -3.99 5.14
C GLY A 45 5.51 -3.69 6.45
N LEU A 46 4.22 -4.03 6.53
CA LEU A 46 3.43 -3.88 7.76
C LEU A 46 3.98 -4.72 8.92
N LEU A 47 4.43 -5.95 8.65
CA LEU A 47 5.08 -6.80 9.65
C LEU A 47 6.40 -6.19 10.16
N VAL A 48 7.22 -5.64 9.25
CA VAL A 48 8.45 -4.91 9.63
C VAL A 48 8.11 -3.72 10.52
N THR A 49 7.12 -2.91 10.14
CA THR A 49 6.66 -1.76 10.94
C THR A 49 6.18 -2.19 12.32
N ALA A 50 5.33 -3.22 12.40
CA ALA A 50 4.80 -3.72 13.66
C ALA A 50 5.92 -4.24 14.57
N PHE A 51 6.84 -5.07 14.03
CA PHE A 51 7.96 -5.62 14.78
C PHE A 51 8.88 -4.52 15.33
N ILE A 52 9.31 -3.58 14.48
CA ILE A 52 10.18 -2.47 14.88
C ILE A 52 9.47 -1.57 15.91
N SER A 53 8.20 -1.26 15.68
CA SER A 53 7.42 -0.43 16.60
C SER A 53 7.29 -1.08 17.99
N MET A 54 7.00 -2.38 18.07
CA MET A 54 6.94 -3.12 19.31
C MET A 54 8.32 -3.21 20.00
N PHE A 55 9.38 -3.47 19.23
CA PHE A 55 10.74 -3.53 19.73
C PHE A 55 11.19 -2.20 20.33
N CYS A 56 10.96 -1.09 19.62
CA CYS A 56 11.26 0.27 20.10
C CYS A 56 10.41 0.64 21.32
N ALA A 57 9.13 0.30 21.33
CA ALA A 57 8.25 0.57 22.46
C ALA A 57 8.65 -0.22 23.72
N GLY A 58 9.25 -1.41 23.58
CA GLY A 58 9.79 -2.19 24.69
C GLY A 58 11.12 -1.65 25.26
N SER A 59 11.78 -0.74 24.56
CA SER A 59 13.04 -0.15 24.99
C SER A 59 12.81 1.16 25.74
N SER A 60 12.98 1.15 27.07
CA SER A 60 12.88 2.35 27.90
C SER A 60 13.87 3.44 27.46
N ALA A 61 15.09 3.04 27.07
CA ALA A 61 16.11 3.98 26.58
C ALA A 61 15.66 4.69 25.30
N TYR A 62 15.08 3.96 24.33
CA TYR A 62 14.54 4.54 23.10
C TYR A 62 13.40 5.52 23.40
N MET A 63 12.45 5.11 24.24
CA MET A 63 11.28 5.92 24.56
C MET A 63 11.68 7.19 25.34
N GLN A 64 12.62 7.09 26.27
CA GLN A 64 13.16 8.24 26.98
C GLN A 64 13.91 9.19 26.03
N PHE A 65 14.71 8.64 25.10
CA PHE A 65 15.41 9.44 24.09
C PHE A 65 14.42 10.20 23.19
N MET A 66 13.35 9.54 22.72
CA MET A 66 12.29 10.18 21.93
C MET A 66 11.57 11.29 22.71
N ALA A 67 11.29 11.07 23.99
CA ALA A 67 10.61 12.06 24.84
C ALA A 67 11.46 13.29 25.13
N THR A 68 12.78 13.12 25.26
CA THR A 68 13.70 14.22 25.57
C THR A 68 14.22 14.96 24.35
N ASN A 69 14.20 14.31 23.16
CA ASN A 69 14.78 14.83 21.93
C ASN A 69 13.72 15.00 20.83
N SER A 70 12.90 16.04 20.91
CA SER A 70 11.85 16.32 19.89
C SER A 70 12.39 16.43 18.46
N TRP A 71 13.67 16.86 18.28
CA TRP A 71 14.30 16.92 16.98
C TRP A 71 14.44 15.57 16.30
N PHE A 72 14.60 14.50 17.09
CA PHE A 72 14.70 13.13 16.56
C PHE A 72 13.38 12.66 15.92
N TYR A 73 12.25 12.98 16.55
CA TYR A 73 10.93 12.71 16.00
C TYR A 73 10.72 13.41 14.64
N TRP A 74 11.08 14.69 14.57
CA TRP A 74 11.06 15.44 13.31
C TRP A 74 12.02 14.87 12.26
N GLY A 75 13.19 14.39 12.71
CA GLY A 75 14.15 13.71 11.84
C GLY A 75 13.59 12.43 11.22
N LEU A 76 12.88 11.58 11.99
CA LEU A 76 12.19 10.41 11.46
C LEU A 76 11.13 10.80 10.43
N PHE A 77 10.31 11.80 10.72
CA PHE A 77 9.28 12.29 9.81
C PHE A 77 9.87 12.81 8.48
N ILE A 78 10.97 13.58 8.54
CA ILE A 78 11.67 14.04 7.34
C ILE A 78 12.26 12.85 6.58
N ALA A 79 12.85 11.87 7.29
CA ALA A 79 13.40 10.68 6.66
C ALA A 79 12.32 9.88 5.91
N GLU A 80 11.11 9.75 6.47
CA GLU A 80 9.97 9.12 5.79
C GLU A 80 9.62 9.84 4.49
N ILE A 81 9.49 11.16 4.51
CA ILE A 81 9.17 11.96 3.31
C ILE A 81 10.27 11.78 2.26
N VAL A 82 11.55 11.87 2.67
CA VAL A 82 12.69 11.70 1.74
C VAL A 82 12.68 10.31 1.13
N LEU A 83 12.47 9.25 1.92
CA LEU A 83 12.43 7.88 1.42
C LEU A 83 11.29 7.68 0.41
N VAL A 84 10.08 8.16 0.70
CA VAL A 84 8.95 8.11 -0.24
C VAL A 84 9.29 8.85 -1.54
N MET A 85 9.85 10.06 -1.45
CA MET A 85 10.24 10.84 -2.63
C MET A 85 11.33 10.13 -3.45
N VAL A 86 12.35 9.54 -2.80
CA VAL A 86 13.42 8.80 -3.47
C VAL A 86 12.88 7.57 -4.17
N ILE A 87 12.04 6.78 -3.50
CA ILE A 87 11.41 5.59 -4.09
C ILE A 87 10.59 6.00 -5.32
N SER A 88 9.72 7.01 -5.18
CA SER A 88 8.82 7.45 -6.25
C SER A 88 9.55 8.08 -7.42
N ALA A 89 10.54 8.96 -7.16
CA ALA A 89 11.24 9.70 -8.22
C ALA A 89 12.32 8.87 -8.94
N ARG A 90 12.91 7.89 -8.26
CA ARG A 90 14.02 7.09 -8.84
C ARG A 90 13.65 5.64 -9.13
N LEU A 91 12.37 5.29 -9.04
CA LEU A 91 11.88 3.92 -9.18
C LEU A 91 12.43 3.21 -10.43
N THR A 92 12.39 3.88 -11.59
CA THR A 92 12.83 3.33 -12.89
C THR A 92 14.34 3.34 -13.08
N LYS A 93 15.10 4.11 -12.27
CA LYS A 93 16.54 4.25 -12.37
C LYS A 93 17.32 3.31 -11.45
N MET A 94 16.64 2.69 -10.47
CA MET A 94 17.26 1.74 -9.54
C MET A 94 16.84 0.31 -9.86
N SER A 95 17.57 -0.68 -9.34
CA SER A 95 17.15 -2.07 -9.47
C SER A 95 15.89 -2.35 -8.65
N SER A 96 15.08 -3.32 -9.07
CA SER A 96 13.89 -3.75 -8.32
C SER A 96 14.21 -4.20 -6.89
N MET A 97 15.40 -4.74 -6.66
CA MET A 97 15.89 -5.12 -5.35
C MET A 97 16.17 -3.89 -4.48
N ALA A 98 16.87 -2.89 -5.03
CA ALA A 98 17.15 -1.63 -4.32
C ALA A 98 15.85 -0.90 -3.94
N ALA A 99 14.87 -0.84 -4.86
CA ALA A 99 13.56 -0.26 -4.57
C ALA A 99 12.84 -1.00 -3.42
N SER A 100 12.92 -2.33 -3.39
CA SER A 100 12.32 -3.13 -2.31
C SER A 100 13.03 -2.91 -0.97
N LEU A 101 14.36 -2.83 -0.95
CA LEU A 101 15.12 -2.54 0.26
C LEU A 101 14.81 -1.16 0.82
N LEU A 102 14.69 -0.14 -0.04
CA LEU A 102 14.28 1.20 0.38
C LEU A 102 12.86 1.21 0.94
N PHE A 103 11.94 0.44 0.36
CA PHE A 103 10.59 0.30 0.90
C PHE A 103 10.59 -0.33 2.31
N TYR A 104 11.37 -1.38 2.55
CA TYR A 104 11.47 -1.98 3.88
C TYR A 104 12.24 -1.08 4.87
N ALA A 105 13.22 -0.30 4.41
CA ALA A 105 13.86 0.72 5.22
C ALA A 105 12.85 1.81 5.63
N PHE A 106 12.00 2.26 4.70
CA PHE A 106 10.89 3.15 5.00
C PHE A 106 9.93 2.54 6.04
N ALA A 107 9.53 1.27 5.88
CA ALA A 107 8.66 0.57 6.83
C ALA A 107 9.30 0.47 8.24
N ALA A 108 10.62 0.30 8.32
CA ALA A 108 11.35 0.29 9.58
C ALA A 108 11.38 1.68 10.24
N VAL A 109 11.66 2.74 9.48
CA VAL A 109 11.64 4.14 9.98
C VAL A 109 10.23 4.49 10.48
N ASN A 110 9.19 4.13 9.72
CA ASN A 110 7.80 4.32 10.14
C ASN A 110 7.48 3.53 11.42
N GLY A 111 8.00 2.31 11.57
CA GLY A 111 7.89 1.53 12.81
C GLY A 111 8.51 2.24 14.01
N MET A 112 9.68 2.86 13.84
CA MET A 112 10.31 3.67 14.90
C MET A 112 9.43 4.89 15.24
N ALA A 113 8.91 5.60 14.26
CA ALA A 113 8.05 6.77 14.46
C ALA A 113 6.72 6.41 15.15
N LEU A 114 6.19 5.20 14.90
CA LEU A 114 4.94 4.73 15.48
C LEU A 114 5.08 4.11 16.88
N ALA A 115 6.30 3.87 17.39
CA ALA A 115 6.51 3.27 18.71
C ALA A 115 5.74 3.96 19.85
N PRO A 116 5.59 5.32 19.90
CA PRO A 116 4.84 5.99 20.95
C PRO A 116 3.36 5.58 21.06
N ILE A 117 2.75 5.04 20.00
CA ILE A 117 1.33 4.61 20.07
C ILE A 117 1.10 3.52 21.15
N PHE A 118 2.12 2.71 21.45
CA PHE A 118 2.05 1.67 22.49
C PHE A 118 2.09 2.23 23.91
N ILE A 119 2.49 3.50 24.09
CA ILE A 119 2.36 4.20 25.37
C ILE A 119 0.99 4.84 25.49
N VAL A 120 0.53 5.49 24.40
CA VAL A 120 -0.71 6.25 24.39
C VAL A 120 -1.94 5.34 24.43
N TYR A 121 -1.90 4.22 23.70
CA TYR A 121 -3.04 3.31 23.57
C TYR A 121 -2.78 1.94 24.20
N THR A 122 -3.84 1.30 24.67
CA THR A 122 -3.75 -0.08 25.18
C THR A 122 -3.48 -1.06 24.03
N ALA A 123 -2.74 -2.13 24.31
CA ALA A 123 -2.45 -3.17 23.32
C ALA A 123 -3.73 -3.79 22.72
N THR A 124 -4.76 -3.95 23.54
CA THR A 124 -6.08 -4.43 23.11
C THR A 124 -6.74 -3.49 22.10
N SER A 125 -6.68 -2.17 22.33
CA SER A 125 -7.19 -1.16 21.40
C SER A 125 -6.44 -1.16 20.09
N ILE A 126 -5.12 -1.24 20.14
CA ILE A 126 -4.26 -1.33 18.93
C ILE A 126 -4.64 -2.55 18.11
N ALA A 127 -4.70 -3.74 18.76
CA ALA A 127 -5.06 -4.98 18.07
C ALA A 127 -6.50 -4.92 17.48
N LYS A 128 -7.49 -4.49 18.26
CA LYS A 128 -8.88 -4.35 17.81
C LYS A 128 -8.97 -3.42 16.60
N THR A 129 -8.34 -2.25 16.67
CA THR A 129 -8.34 -1.27 15.57
C THR A 129 -7.62 -1.81 14.35
N PHE A 130 -6.52 -2.56 14.53
CA PHE A 130 -5.81 -3.20 13.43
C PHE A 130 -6.72 -4.18 12.67
N PHE A 131 -7.50 -5.02 13.34
CA PHE A 131 -8.43 -5.94 12.68
C PHE A 131 -9.58 -5.20 11.99
N ILE A 132 -10.12 -4.13 12.58
CA ILE A 132 -11.13 -3.28 11.93
C ILE A 132 -10.54 -2.64 10.66
N CYS A 133 -9.33 -2.09 10.76
CA CYS A 133 -8.61 -1.50 9.62
C CYS A 133 -8.37 -2.56 8.53
N ALA A 134 -7.86 -3.75 8.88
CA ALA A 134 -7.60 -4.82 7.93
C ALA A 134 -8.89 -5.29 7.22
N GLY A 135 -9.99 -5.39 7.93
CA GLY A 135 -11.30 -5.73 7.35
C GLY A 135 -11.80 -4.65 6.37
N THR A 136 -11.74 -3.38 6.78
CA THR A 136 -12.15 -2.23 5.96
C THR A 136 -11.27 -2.10 4.70
N PHE A 137 -9.95 -2.14 4.90
CA PHE A 137 -8.96 -2.11 3.80
C PHE A 137 -9.17 -3.28 2.83
N GLY A 138 -9.34 -4.50 3.36
CA GLY A 138 -9.58 -5.69 2.55
C GLY A 138 -10.85 -5.57 1.71
N ALA A 139 -11.96 -5.13 2.31
CA ALA A 139 -13.22 -4.92 1.60
C ALA A 139 -13.07 -3.88 0.46
N MET A 140 -12.40 -2.75 0.72
CA MET A 140 -12.19 -1.71 -0.28
C MET A 140 -11.19 -2.12 -1.37
N SER A 141 -10.17 -2.91 -1.02
CA SER A 141 -9.27 -3.52 -2.00
C SER A 141 -10.00 -4.50 -2.92
N VAL A 142 -10.87 -5.35 -2.37
CA VAL A 142 -11.71 -6.26 -3.16
C VAL A 142 -12.64 -5.46 -4.07
N TYR A 143 -13.31 -4.44 -3.55
CA TYR A 143 -14.15 -3.55 -4.36
C TYR A 143 -13.35 -2.89 -5.50
N GLY A 144 -12.21 -2.26 -5.22
CA GLY A 144 -11.35 -1.62 -6.22
C GLY A 144 -10.82 -2.59 -7.28
N TYR A 145 -10.56 -3.85 -6.87
CA TYR A 145 -10.09 -4.89 -7.81
C TYR A 145 -11.18 -5.36 -8.76
N PHE A 146 -12.42 -5.53 -8.30
CA PHE A 146 -13.51 -6.12 -9.10
C PHE A 146 -14.46 -5.10 -9.73
N THR A 147 -14.48 -3.84 -9.26
CA THR A 147 -15.37 -2.84 -9.83
C THR A 147 -15.09 -2.58 -11.30
N THR A 148 -16.15 -2.39 -12.07
CA THR A 148 -16.12 -1.98 -13.48
C THR A 148 -16.21 -0.46 -13.64
N ASN A 149 -16.63 0.25 -12.57
CA ASN A 149 -16.70 1.70 -12.57
C ASN A 149 -15.29 2.30 -12.56
N ASP A 150 -15.05 3.30 -13.39
CA ASP A 150 -13.79 4.05 -13.38
C ASP A 150 -13.72 4.97 -12.15
N LEU A 151 -12.84 4.65 -11.22
CA LEU A 151 -12.63 5.41 -10.00
C LEU A 151 -11.69 6.61 -10.17
N THR A 152 -11.16 6.88 -11.37
CA THR A 152 -10.16 7.94 -11.60
C THR A 152 -10.66 9.31 -11.16
N LYS A 153 -11.92 9.67 -11.46
CA LYS A 153 -12.49 10.96 -11.04
C LYS A 153 -12.60 11.07 -9.51
N VAL A 154 -13.04 9.99 -8.88
CA VAL A 154 -13.16 9.91 -7.41
C VAL A 154 -11.77 9.96 -6.77
N GLY A 155 -10.80 9.21 -7.30
CA GLY A 155 -9.43 9.21 -6.81
C GLY A 155 -8.76 10.58 -6.91
N ASN A 156 -8.93 11.29 -8.02
CA ASN A 156 -8.43 12.65 -8.16
C ASN A 156 -9.06 13.60 -7.14
N PHE A 157 -10.37 13.53 -6.92
CA PHE A 157 -11.04 14.30 -5.87
C PHE A 157 -10.48 13.99 -4.48
N LEU A 158 -10.32 12.71 -4.14
CA LEU A 158 -9.77 12.26 -2.87
C LEU A 158 -8.32 12.70 -2.67
N PHE A 159 -7.52 12.73 -3.75
CA PHE A 159 -6.17 13.25 -3.69
C PHE A 159 -6.14 14.74 -3.32
N TYR A 160 -7.01 15.57 -3.90
CA TYR A 160 -7.13 16.97 -3.51
C TYR A 160 -7.69 17.13 -2.08
N ALA A 161 -8.64 16.26 -1.70
CA ALA A 161 -9.15 16.22 -0.32
C ALA A 161 -8.04 15.84 0.69
N LEU A 162 -7.14 14.93 0.32
CA LEU A 162 -5.96 14.58 1.13
C LEU A 162 -5.05 15.78 1.35
N ILE A 163 -4.79 16.60 0.31
CA ILE A 163 -4.01 17.84 0.46
C ILE A 163 -4.70 18.77 1.44
N GLY A 164 -6.02 18.96 1.33
CA GLY A 164 -6.81 19.74 2.27
C GLY A 164 -6.74 19.20 3.70
N LEU A 165 -6.78 17.87 3.86
CA LEU A 165 -6.64 17.19 5.15
C LEU A 165 -5.27 17.45 5.80
N ILE A 166 -4.19 17.43 5.00
CA ILE A 166 -2.83 17.74 5.47
C ILE A 166 -2.76 19.20 5.96
N ILE A 167 -3.28 20.15 5.17
CA ILE A 167 -3.32 21.58 5.55
C ILE A 167 -4.12 21.75 6.84
N ALA A 168 -5.33 21.14 6.95
CA ALA A 168 -6.14 21.19 8.15
C ALA A 168 -5.42 20.58 9.37
N SER A 169 -4.65 19.50 9.17
CA SER A 169 -3.86 18.87 10.22
C SER A 169 -2.74 19.79 10.72
N VAL A 170 -2.04 20.47 9.79
CA VAL A 170 -1.02 21.48 10.14
C VAL A 170 -1.64 22.64 10.91
N VAL A 171 -2.78 23.18 10.47
CA VAL A 171 -3.51 24.23 11.20
C VAL A 171 -3.90 23.74 12.60
N ASN A 172 -4.34 22.49 12.73
CA ASN A 172 -4.75 21.95 14.03
C ASN A 172 -3.59 21.77 15.02
N ILE A 173 -2.34 21.61 14.55
CA ILE A 173 -1.17 21.61 15.44
C ILE A 173 -1.06 22.95 16.20
N PHE A 174 -1.39 24.07 15.57
CA PHE A 174 -1.34 25.39 16.17
C PHE A 174 -2.61 25.73 16.97
N THR A 175 -3.78 25.39 16.43
CA THR A 175 -5.09 25.70 17.08
C THR A 175 -5.41 24.77 18.24
N LYS A 176 -4.86 23.53 18.25
CA LYS A 176 -5.10 22.47 19.23
C LYS A 176 -6.59 22.22 19.49
N SER A 177 -7.42 22.44 18.48
CA SER A 177 -8.87 22.28 18.57
C SER A 177 -9.27 20.80 18.54
N THR A 178 -9.93 20.33 19.60
CA THR A 178 -10.47 18.97 19.67
C THR A 178 -11.56 18.71 18.63
N ALA A 179 -12.44 19.70 18.40
CA ALA A 179 -13.48 19.60 17.38
C ALA A 179 -12.89 19.46 15.97
N LEU A 180 -11.90 20.31 15.63
CA LEU A 180 -11.20 20.20 14.34
C LEU A 180 -10.45 18.86 14.22
N GLY A 181 -9.80 18.40 15.29
CA GLY A 181 -9.13 17.10 15.33
C GLY A 181 -10.09 15.94 15.07
N TRP A 182 -11.32 16.01 15.57
CA TRP A 182 -12.35 15.01 15.32
C TRP A 182 -12.81 15.02 13.86
N VAL A 183 -13.07 16.20 13.28
CA VAL A 183 -13.44 16.37 11.86
C VAL A 183 -12.34 15.83 10.96
N ILE A 184 -11.06 16.16 11.22
CA ILE A 184 -9.89 15.64 10.49
C ILE A 184 -9.87 14.10 10.53
N SER A 185 -10.16 13.51 11.69
CA SER A 185 -10.14 12.06 11.83
C SER A 185 -11.26 11.40 11.02
N CYS A 186 -12.49 11.94 11.06
CA CYS A 186 -13.61 11.46 10.23
C CYS A 186 -13.28 11.56 8.73
N ALA A 187 -12.83 12.73 8.30
CA ALA A 187 -12.47 12.98 6.92
C ALA A 187 -11.32 12.05 6.47
N GLY A 188 -10.31 11.85 7.32
CA GLY A 188 -9.19 10.97 7.05
C GLY A 188 -9.61 9.53 6.80
N VAL A 189 -10.49 8.97 7.63
CA VAL A 189 -11.04 7.62 7.42
C VAL A 189 -11.72 7.53 6.06
N LEU A 190 -12.61 8.46 5.72
CA LEU A 190 -13.35 8.44 4.45
C LEU A 190 -12.42 8.56 3.23
N ILE A 191 -11.43 9.44 3.32
CA ILE A 191 -10.43 9.66 2.26
C ILE A 191 -9.62 8.38 2.04
N PHE A 192 -9.05 7.77 3.08
CA PHE A 192 -8.18 6.60 2.91
C PHE A 192 -8.96 5.32 2.57
N VAL A 193 -10.21 5.19 3.00
CA VAL A 193 -11.12 4.14 2.51
C VAL A 193 -11.31 4.24 0.99
N GLY A 194 -11.59 5.45 0.49
CA GLY A 194 -11.75 5.68 -0.95
C GLY A 194 -10.45 5.53 -1.74
N LEU A 195 -9.32 6.05 -1.22
CA LEU A 195 -7.99 5.93 -1.83
C LEU A 195 -7.57 4.47 -1.96
N THR A 196 -7.82 3.63 -0.95
CA THR A 196 -7.55 2.19 -1.01
C THR A 196 -8.21 1.52 -2.23
N ALA A 197 -9.47 1.83 -2.51
CA ALA A 197 -10.16 1.28 -3.68
C ALA A 197 -9.57 1.81 -4.99
N TRP A 198 -9.33 3.11 -5.06
CA TRP A 198 -8.75 3.74 -6.25
C TRP A 198 -7.34 3.25 -6.53
N ASP A 199 -6.45 3.20 -5.54
CA ASP A 199 -5.07 2.73 -5.71
C ASP A 199 -5.04 1.25 -6.09
N THR A 200 -5.90 0.42 -5.51
CA THR A 200 -6.05 -0.97 -5.95
C THR A 200 -6.44 -1.07 -7.42
N GLN A 201 -7.44 -0.31 -7.88
CA GLN A 201 -7.85 -0.29 -9.29
C GLN A 201 -6.72 0.22 -10.18
N LYS A 202 -6.07 1.31 -9.81
CA LYS A 202 -4.95 1.91 -10.55
C LYS A 202 -3.78 0.94 -10.71
N ILE A 203 -3.38 0.25 -9.64
CA ILE A 203 -2.30 -0.75 -9.68
C ILE A 203 -2.70 -1.91 -10.60
N LYS A 204 -3.94 -2.42 -10.51
CA LYS A 204 -4.45 -3.46 -11.39
C LYS A 204 -4.40 -3.03 -12.87
N GLN A 205 -4.83 -1.80 -13.19
CA GLN A 205 -4.77 -1.27 -14.55
C GLN A 205 -3.32 -1.17 -15.05
N MET A 206 -2.41 -0.64 -14.25
CA MET A 206 -0.99 -0.59 -14.60
C MET A 206 -0.40 -1.98 -14.82
N ALA A 207 -0.80 -2.97 -14.02
CA ALA A 207 -0.30 -4.34 -14.12
C ALA A 207 -0.63 -5.02 -15.47
N GLN A 208 -1.72 -4.61 -16.13
CA GLN A 208 -2.13 -5.16 -17.44
C GLN A 208 -1.15 -4.79 -18.57
N TYR A 209 -0.45 -3.66 -18.44
CA TYR A 209 0.42 -3.11 -19.48
C TYR A 209 1.90 -3.08 -19.07
N THR A 210 2.23 -3.61 -17.88
CA THR A 210 3.59 -3.55 -17.35
C THR A 210 4.51 -4.59 -18.00
N PRO A 211 5.62 -4.17 -18.62
CA PRO A 211 6.62 -5.10 -19.15
C PRO A 211 7.24 -5.97 -18.05
N ALA A 212 7.69 -7.17 -18.41
CA ALA A 212 8.23 -8.16 -17.46
C ALA A 212 9.39 -7.62 -16.61
N ASN A 213 10.26 -6.80 -17.19
CA ASN A 213 11.41 -6.16 -16.51
C ASN A 213 10.98 -5.08 -15.49
N MET A 214 9.75 -4.56 -15.58
CA MET A 214 9.22 -3.52 -14.68
C MET A 214 8.28 -4.05 -13.61
N VAL A 215 7.95 -5.34 -13.63
CA VAL A 215 7.03 -5.98 -12.67
C VAL A 215 7.46 -5.77 -11.22
N GLY A 216 8.76 -5.92 -10.92
CA GLY A 216 9.29 -5.73 -9.58
C GLY A 216 9.19 -4.28 -9.10
N HIS A 217 9.33 -3.31 -10.00
CA HIS A 217 9.18 -1.88 -9.71
C HIS A 217 7.72 -1.54 -9.42
N LEU A 218 6.81 -1.97 -10.30
CA LEU A 218 5.36 -1.78 -10.07
C LEU A 218 4.92 -2.43 -8.76
N ALA A 219 5.40 -3.64 -8.46
CA ALA A 219 5.06 -4.31 -7.21
C ALA A 219 5.55 -3.53 -5.98
N THR A 220 6.66 -2.81 -6.07
CA THR A 220 7.19 -2.01 -4.96
C THR A 220 6.43 -0.71 -4.77
N ILE A 221 6.18 0.05 -5.86
CA ILE A 221 5.42 1.31 -5.74
C ILE A 221 3.96 1.05 -5.36
N GLY A 222 3.35 0.00 -5.91
CA GLY A 222 2.00 -0.41 -5.53
C GLY A 222 1.93 -0.83 -4.06
N ALA A 223 2.94 -1.56 -3.56
CA ALA A 223 3.02 -1.92 -2.15
C ALA A 223 3.20 -0.69 -1.25
N LEU A 224 4.00 0.30 -1.67
CA LEU A 224 4.18 1.56 -0.94
C LEU A 224 2.87 2.35 -0.84
N ASN A 225 2.13 2.50 -1.95
CA ASN A 225 0.86 3.23 -1.95
C ASN A 225 -0.15 2.57 -1.01
N LEU A 226 -0.41 1.27 -1.19
CA LEU A 226 -1.35 0.54 -0.33
C LEU A 226 -0.91 0.47 1.13
N TYR A 227 0.40 0.42 1.38
CA TYR A 227 0.97 0.50 2.73
C TYR A 227 0.65 1.85 3.39
N LEU A 228 0.85 2.96 2.66
CA LEU A 228 0.53 4.31 3.14
C LEU A 228 -0.97 4.46 3.42
N ASP A 229 -1.82 3.96 2.54
CA ASP A 229 -3.27 3.96 2.76
C ASP A 229 -3.64 3.20 4.03
N PHE A 230 -3.05 2.00 4.23
CA PHE A 230 -3.32 1.18 5.40
C PHE A 230 -2.87 1.86 6.70
N ILE A 231 -1.64 2.35 6.75
CA ILE A 231 -1.09 2.98 7.97
C ILE A 231 -1.89 4.24 8.33
N ASN A 232 -2.20 5.09 7.35
CA ASN A 232 -2.98 6.30 7.60
C ASN A 232 -4.41 5.96 8.05
N LEU A 233 -5.07 5.01 7.37
CA LEU A 233 -6.40 4.52 7.78
C LEU A 233 -6.36 3.98 9.21
N PHE A 234 -5.35 3.17 9.54
CA PHE A 234 -5.16 2.62 10.88
C PHE A 234 -5.00 3.73 11.93
N LEU A 235 -4.19 4.75 11.67
CA LEU A 235 -3.97 5.85 12.61
C LEU A 235 -5.24 6.67 12.84
N TYR A 236 -6.01 6.96 11.78
CA TYR A 236 -7.29 7.66 11.93
C TYR A 236 -8.32 6.81 12.66
N LEU A 237 -8.42 5.51 12.38
CA LEU A 237 -9.29 4.60 13.12
C LEU A 237 -8.86 4.44 14.58
N LEU A 238 -7.56 4.45 14.86
CA LEU A 238 -7.04 4.35 16.22
C LEU A 238 -7.42 5.58 17.06
N ARG A 239 -7.55 6.76 16.45
CA ARG A 239 -8.07 7.96 17.13
C ARG A 239 -9.55 7.85 17.49
N PHE A 240 -10.34 7.00 16.78
CA PHE A 240 -11.75 6.76 17.10
C PHE A 240 -11.96 5.63 18.10
N PHE A 241 -11.27 4.52 17.90
CA PHE A 241 -11.52 3.28 18.63
C PHE A 241 -10.48 3.01 19.73
N GLY A 242 -9.43 3.82 19.77
CA GLY A 242 -8.35 3.65 20.72
C GLY A 242 -8.72 4.18 22.11
N ASN A 243 -8.68 3.32 23.11
CA ASN A 243 -8.72 3.75 24.51
C ASN A 243 -7.32 4.15 24.94
N SER A 244 -7.15 5.41 25.37
CA SER A 244 -5.90 5.86 25.97
C SER A 244 -5.62 5.08 27.26
N ARG A 245 -4.34 4.86 27.54
CA ARG A 245 -3.91 4.43 28.86
C ARG A 245 -4.04 5.63 29.82
N ASP A 246 -4.83 5.47 30.86
CA ASP A 246 -4.90 6.40 31.99
C ASP A 246 -3.61 6.37 32.78
#